data_d70f9f62337e498ead7fed7abcb6a75f
#
_entry.id   d70f9f62337e498ead7fed7abcb6a75f
#
_cell.length_a   1.000
_cell.length_b   1.000
_cell.length_c   1.000
_cell.angle_alpha   90.00
_cell.angle_beta   90.00
_cell.angle_gamma   90.00
#
_symmetry.space_group_name_H-M   'P 1'
#
loop_
_entity.id
_entity.type
_entity.pdbx_description
1 polymer ?
#
loop_
_entity_poly.entity_id
_entity_poly.type
_entity_poly.pdbx_seq_one_letter_code
_entity_poly.pdbx_strand_id
1 'polypeptide(L)'
;MKITKWLILAICFSSATISAKQIAIVIDDIGYHQRDLEFLSLPGQLSYSILPHTPYSQIFATLASQSNKELLLHVPMQALNGKELGPGALTLNMNKEQLQQTLGTALASLPQVKGVNNHMGSALTQQSQAMKWTMEVLKKRHLYFLDSRTTDLSQAQNAANFLGVANISRQVFLDNITTPEQLQLRLEELKQLAITHNSAIAIAHPYPETIEFLRRALPELTKQGFELVPVSQLVERKYIQLAQAEGKGISAR
;
A
#
# COMPACT_ATOMS: atom_id res chain seq x y z
N MET A 1 49.27 43.77 -33.62
CA MET A 1 48.31 42.65 -33.77
C MET A 1 47.68 42.31 -32.43
N LYS A 2 46.45 42.76 -32.16
CA LYS A 2 45.77 42.55 -30.89
C LYS A 2 44.84 41.34 -31.06
N ILE A 3 45.14 40.25 -30.32
CA ILE A 3 44.32 39.04 -30.31
C ILE A 3 43.26 39.20 -29.21
N THR A 4 42.01 39.41 -29.61
CA THR A 4 40.84 39.47 -28.70
C THR A 4 40.42 38.04 -28.34
N LYS A 5 40.64 37.62 -27.07
CA LYS A 5 40.16 36.35 -26.57
C LYS A 5 38.66 36.45 -26.28
N TRP A 6 37.85 35.71 -27.02
CA TRP A 6 36.46 35.51 -26.70
C TRP A 6 36.32 34.46 -25.61
N LEU A 7 35.77 34.86 -24.46
CA LEU A 7 35.44 33.97 -23.35
C LEU A 7 34.03 33.41 -23.62
N ILE A 8 33.95 32.14 -24.02
CA ILE A 8 32.67 31.45 -24.16
C ILE A 8 32.21 31.01 -22.76
N LEU A 9 31.19 31.68 -22.22
CA LEU A 9 30.53 31.33 -20.98
C LEU A 9 29.57 30.18 -21.26
N ALA A 10 29.95 28.96 -20.91
CA ALA A 10 29.07 27.79 -20.98
C ALA A 10 28.05 27.86 -19.83
N ILE A 11 26.81 28.24 -20.14
CA ILE A 11 25.69 28.18 -19.19
C ILE A 11 25.22 26.73 -19.10
N CYS A 12 25.61 26.02 -18.05
CA CYS A 12 25.06 24.72 -17.71
C CYS A 12 23.63 24.90 -17.21
N PHE A 13 22.66 24.67 -18.10
CA PHE A 13 21.26 24.49 -17.67
C PHE A 13 21.17 23.19 -16.86
N SER A 14 21.16 23.29 -15.54
CA SER A 14 20.78 22.19 -14.66
C SER A 14 19.27 21.98 -14.82
N SER A 15 18.88 21.01 -15.65
CA SER A 15 17.49 20.60 -15.78
C SER A 15 17.07 19.97 -14.44
N ALA A 16 16.38 20.73 -13.60
CA ALA A 16 15.71 20.16 -12.43
C ALA A 16 14.67 19.17 -12.95
N THR A 17 14.94 17.88 -12.78
CA THR A 17 13.95 16.83 -13.06
C THR A 17 12.80 17.01 -12.07
N ILE A 18 11.68 17.55 -12.54
CA ILE A 18 10.44 17.57 -11.76
C ILE A 18 10.03 16.11 -11.62
N SER A 19 10.27 15.54 -10.43
CA SER A 19 9.81 14.18 -10.12
C SER A 19 8.29 14.14 -10.16
N ALA A 20 7.73 13.22 -10.94
CA ALA A 20 6.29 13.02 -11.03
C ALA A 20 5.71 12.76 -9.62
N LYS A 21 4.51 13.26 -9.37
CA LYS A 21 3.78 12.99 -8.12
C LYS A 21 3.30 11.55 -8.13
N GLN A 22 3.62 10.79 -7.09
CA GLN A 22 3.37 9.34 -7.03
C GLN A 22 2.06 9.04 -6.32
N ILE A 23 1.27 8.17 -6.90
CA ILE A 23 0.01 7.67 -6.32
C ILE A 23 0.09 6.15 -6.28
N ALA A 24 -0.13 5.56 -5.10
CA ALA A 24 -0.39 4.14 -4.95
C ALA A 24 -1.88 3.92 -4.68
N ILE A 25 -2.47 2.96 -5.40
CA ILE A 25 -3.85 2.51 -5.17
C ILE A 25 -3.81 1.02 -4.85
N VAL A 26 -4.39 0.66 -3.72
CA VAL A 26 -4.52 -0.72 -3.26
C VAL A 26 -5.97 -1.15 -3.43
N ILE A 27 -6.19 -2.32 -4.02
CA ILE A 27 -7.51 -2.96 -4.05
C ILE A 27 -7.53 -4.02 -2.95
N ASP A 28 -8.24 -3.73 -1.85
CA ASP A 28 -8.41 -4.61 -0.71
C ASP A 28 -9.52 -5.65 -0.97
N ASP A 29 -9.76 -6.56 -0.03
CA ASP A 29 -10.84 -7.56 -0.01
C ASP A 29 -10.87 -8.54 -1.20
N ILE A 30 -9.76 -8.72 -1.91
CA ILE A 30 -9.65 -9.62 -3.06
C ILE A 30 -9.72 -11.08 -2.60
N GLY A 31 -10.51 -11.90 -3.33
CA GLY A 31 -10.45 -13.35 -3.24
C GLY A 31 -11.77 -14.07 -2.97
N TYR A 32 -12.86 -13.37 -2.64
CA TYR A 32 -14.16 -14.01 -2.45
C TYR A 32 -14.91 -14.29 -3.75
N HIS A 33 -14.69 -13.48 -4.80
CA HIS A 33 -15.48 -13.55 -6.01
C HIS A 33 -14.62 -13.72 -7.26
N GLN A 34 -15.11 -14.50 -8.24
CA GLN A 34 -14.44 -14.65 -9.52
C GLN A 34 -14.29 -13.31 -10.26
N ARG A 35 -15.25 -12.41 -10.11
CA ARG A 35 -15.21 -11.06 -10.70
C ARG A 35 -14.03 -10.22 -10.21
N ASP A 36 -13.44 -10.53 -9.06
CA ASP A 36 -12.26 -9.81 -8.56
C ASP A 36 -11.12 -9.86 -9.58
N LEU A 37 -11.04 -10.93 -10.40
CA LEU A 37 -10.06 -11.09 -11.46
C LEU A 37 -10.11 -9.98 -12.52
N GLU A 38 -11.24 -9.30 -12.68
CA GLU A 38 -11.39 -8.20 -13.63
C GLU A 38 -10.48 -7.01 -13.27
N PHE A 39 -10.15 -6.84 -11.97
CA PHE A 39 -9.26 -5.78 -11.51
C PHE A 39 -7.84 -5.92 -12.05
N LEU A 40 -7.40 -7.12 -12.44
CA LEU A 40 -6.09 -7.34 -13.06
C LEU A 40 -5.97 -6.67 -14.44
N SER A 41 -7.09 -6.38 -15.12
CA SER A 41 -7.13 -5.68 -16.40
C SER A 41 -6.94 -4.17 -16.29
N LEU A 42 -6.99 -3.60 -15.08
CA LEU A 42 -6.82 -2.16 -14.88
C LEU A 42 -5.39 -1.72 -15.24
N PRO A 43 -5.26 -0.58 -15.93
CA PRO A 43 -3.95 -0.06 -16.33
C PRO A 43 -3.16 0.48 -15.13
N GLY A 44 -1.84 0.55 -15.29
CA GLY A 44 -0.93 1.08 -14.27
C GLY A 44 -0.48 0.06 -13.23
N GLN A 45 0.35 0.52 -12.31
CA GLN A 45 0.92 -0.30 -11.23
C GLN A 45 0.04 -0.18 -9.98
N LEU A 46 -0.97 -1.06 -9.89
CA LEU A 46 -1.81 -1.18 -8.71
C LEU A 46 -1.27 -2.28 -7.79
N SER A 47 -1.54 -2.16 -6.49
CA SER A 47 -1.28 -3.22 -5.51
C SER A 47 -2.60 -3.90 -5.14
N TYR A 48 -2.57 -5.20 -4.91
CA TYR A 48 -3.75 -5.99 -4.58
C TYR A 48 -3.57 -6.68 -3.24
N SER A 49 -4.53 -6.52 -2.37
CA SER A 49 -4.51 -7.09 -1.03
C SER A 49 -5.53 -8.21 -0.93
N ILE A 50 -5.00 -9.43 -0.69
CA ILE A 50 -5.73 -10.66 -0.85
C ILE A 50 -6.07 -11.25 0.53
N LEU A 51 -7.36 -11.52 0.75
CA LEU A 51 -7.84 -12.24 1.93
C LEU A 51 -7.35 -13.69 1.88
N PRO A 52 -6.71 -14.21 2.95
CA PRO A 52 -6.20 -15.58 2.96
C PRO A 52 -7.33 -16.60 2.99
N HIS A 53 -7.08 -17.79 2.42
CA HIS A 53 -7.98 -18.94 2.49
C HIS A 53 -9.38 -18.72 1.89
N THR A 54 -9.53 -17.74 0.99
CA THR A 54 -10.77 -17.49 0.26
C THR A 54 -10.78 -18.25 -1.06
N PRO A 55 -11.95 -18.48 -1.69
CA PRO A 55 -12.07 -19.36 -2.87
C PRO A 55 -11.19 -19.00 -4.06
N TYR A 56 -10.94 -17.70 -4.28
CA TYR A 56 -10.17 -17.20 -5.44
C TYR A 56 -8.80 -16.64 -5.07
N SER A 57 -8.39 -16.68 -3.80
CA SER A 57 -7.11 -16.10 -3.34
C SER A 57 -5.89 -16.63 -4.12
N GLN A 58 -5.82 -17.95 -4.32
CA GLN A 58 -4.68 -18.60 -4.99
C GLN A 58 -4.62 -18.31 -6.49
N ILE A 59 -5.76 -18.38 -7.18
CA ILE A 59 -5.80 -18.10 -8.61
C ILE A 59 -5.53 -16.63 -8.88
N PHE A 60 -6.08 -15.72 -8.06
CA PHE A 60 -5.78 -14.30 -8.17
C PHE A 60 -4.28 -14.03 -7.97
N ALA A 61 -3.68 -14.56 -6.90
CA ALA A 61 -2.27 -14.38 -6.61
C ALA A 61 -1.36 -14.88 -7.74
N THR A 62 -1.71 -16.02 -8.35
CA THR A 62 -0.97 -16.59 -9.47
C THR A 62 -1.01 -15.67 -10.70
N LEU A 63 -2.21 -15.24 -11.12
CA LEU A 63 -2.39 -14.39 -12.30
C LEU A 63 -1.80 -12.99 -12.09
N ALA A 64 -1.95 -12.41 -10.90
CA ALA A 64 -1.36 -11.12 -10.55
C ALA A 64 0.18 -11.17 -10.62
N SER A 65 0.79 -12.24 -10.08
CA SER A 65 2.25 -12.44 -10.14
C SER A 65 2.76 -12.59 -11.57
N GLN A 66 2.05 -13.32 -12.42
CA GLN A 66 2.38 -13.44 -13.85
C GLN A 66 2.31 -12.09 -14.59
N SER A 67 1.48 -11.18 -14.11
CA SER A 67 1.33 -9.83 -14.65
C SER A 67 2.22 -8.79 -13.92
N ASN A 68 3.18 -9.22 -13.11
CA ASN A 68 4.07 -8.36 -12.31
C ASN A 68 3.33 -7.34 -11.44
N LYS A 69 2.15 -7.69 -10.92
CA LYS A 69 1.39 -6.87 -9.98
C LYS A 69 1.86 -7.14 -8.56
N GLU A 70 1.90 -6.08 -7.76
CA GLU A 70 2.25 -6.20 -6.34
C GLU A 70 1.10 -6.80 -5.53
N LEU A 71 1.46 -7.71 -4.61
CA LEU A 71 0.53 -8.40 -3.74
C LEU A 71 0.84 -8.13 -2.26
N LEU A 72 -0.23 -7.92 -1.49
CA LEU A 72 -0.24 -7.88 -0.03
C LEU A 72 -1.14 -9.00 0.51
N LEU A 73 -0.83 -9.46 1.72
CA LEU A 73 -1.76 -10.27 2.49
C LEU A 73 -2.72 -9.35 3.25
N HIS A 74 -4.02 -9.49 2.99
CA HIS A 74 -5.09 -8.77 3.68
C HIS A 74 -5.52 -9.55 4.89
N VAL A 75 -4.92 -9.26 6.06
CA VAL A 75 -5.15 -10.05 7.27
C VAL A 75 -6.42 -9.62 7.97
N PRO A 76 -7.43 -10.50 8.12
CA PRO A 76 -8.58 -10.19 8.94
C PRO A 76 -8.18 -9.98 10.40
N MET A 77 -8.57 -8.85 10.97
CA MET A 77 -8.27 -8.46 12.33
C MET A 77 -9.54 -8.03 13.06
N GLN A 78 -9.67 -8.39 14.32
CA GLN A 78 -10.87 -8.12 15.11
C GLN A 78 -11.24 -6.63 15.13
N ALA A 79 -12.52 -6.36 14.85
CA ALA A 79 -13.10 -5.02 14.86
C ALA A 79 -14.00 -4.80 16.07
N LEU A 80 -14.25 -3.52 16.40
CA LEU A 80 -15.14 -3.12 17.51
C LEU A 80 -16.62 -3.45 17.26
N ASN A 81 -17.02 -3.54 16.00
CA ASN A 81 -18.41 -3.72 15.59
C ASN A 81 -18.90 -5.18 15.62
N GLY A 82 -18.05 -6.14 16.02
CA GLY A 82 -18.39 -7.56 16.14
C GLY A 82 -18.70 -8.31 14.84
N LYS A 83 -18.40 -7.70 13.67
CA LYS A 83 -18.61 -8.37 12.38
C LYS A 83 -17.72 -9.59 12.24
N GLU A 84 -18.23 -10.62 11.54
CA GLU A 84 -17.44 -11.78 11.15
C GLU A 84 -16.23 -11.39 10.32
N LEU A 85 -15.09 -12.01 10.61
CA LEU A 85 -13.80 -11.62 10.04
C LEU A 85 -13.37 -12.47 8.86
N GLY A 86 -13.96 -13.64 8.71
CA GLY A 86 -13.50 -14.62 7.72
C GLY A 86 -12.31 -15.47 8.21
N PRO A 87 -11.80 -16.37 7.36
CA PRO A 87 -10.77 -17.32 7.72
C PRO A 87 -9.42 -16.66 7.98
N GLY A 88 -8.65 -17.22 8.92
CA GLY A 88 -7.31 -16.71 9.26
C GLY A 88 -7.31 -15.42 10.09
N ALA A 89 -8.43 -15.10 10.75
CA ALA A 89 -8.58 -13.88 11.54
C ALA A 89 -7.71 -13.86 12.79
N LEU A 90 -7.12 -12.69 13.07
CA LEU A 90 -6.43 -12.40 14.32
C LEU A 90 -7.41 -11.74 15.30
N THR A 91 -7.46 -12.26 16.53
CA THR A 91 -8.43 -11.85 17.56
C THR A 91 -7.76 -11.47 18.87
N LEU A 92 -8.47 -10.71 19.72
CA LEU A 92 -7.95 -10.20 21.00
C LEU A 92 -7.67 -11.29 22.05
N ASN A 93 -8.34 -12.44 21.94
CA ASN A 93 -8.18 -13.56 22.87
C ASN A 93 -7.02 -14.49 22.51
N MET A 94 -6.33 -14.26 21.40
CA MET A 94 -5.14 -15.02 21.02
C MET A 94 -3.94 -14.64 21.87
N ASN A 95 -3.22 -15.65 22.35
CA ASN A 95 -1.87 -15.45 22.87
C ASN A 95 -0.85 -15.25 21.71
N LYS A 96 0.41 -15.02 22.07
CA LYS A 96 1.47 -14.77 21.08
C LYS A 96 1.63 -15.90 20.07
N GLU A 97 1.70 -17.13 20.57
CA GLU A 97 1.91 -18.32 19.74
C GLU A 97 0.76 -18.52 18.77
N GLN A 98 -0.47 -18.40 19.23
CA GLN A 98 -1.68 -18.53 18.40
C GLN A 98 -1.73 -17.47 17.32
N LEU A 99 -1.49 -16.19 17.67
CA LEU A 99 -1.49 -15.09 16.72
C LEU A 99 -0.41 -15.27 15.65
N GLN A 100 0.83 -15.59 16.07
CA GLN A 100 1.95 -15.77 15.15
C GLN A 100 1.78 -17.00 14.26
N GLN A 101 1.20 -18.09 14.78
CA GLN A 101 0.90 -19.28 14.00
C GLN A 101 -0.19 -18.99 12.96
N THR A 102 -1.28 -18.35 13.35
CA THR A 102 -2.37 -17.97 12.44
C THR A 102 -1.87 -17.09 11.31
N LEU A 103 -1.12 -16.02 11.64
CA LEU A 103 -0.51 -15.14 10.64
C LEU A 103 0.50 -15.89 9.77
N GLY A 104 1.31 -16.76 10.36
CA GLY A 104 2.28 -17.58 9.65
C GLY A 104 1.64 -18.52 8.62
N THR A 105 0.49 -19.13 8.96
CA THR A 105 -0.30 -19.98 8.05
C THR A 105 -0.91 -19.16 6.91
N ALA A 106 -1.46 -17.98 7.21
CA ALA A 106 -1.99 -17.08 6.20
C ALA A 106 -0.90 -16.63 5.21
N LEU A 107 0.28 -16.25 5.70
CA LEU A 107 1.44 -15.89 4.85
C LEU A 107 1.95 -17.09 4.02
N ALA A 108 1.93 -18.30 4.56
CA ALA A 108 2.32 -19.50 3.82
C ALA A 108 1.35 -19.82 2.67
N SER A 109 0.09 -19.42 2.78
CA SER A 109 -0.89 -19.59 1.70
C SER A 109 -0.68 -18.62 0.53
N LEU A 110 0.01 -17.49 0.73
CA LEU A 110 0.26 -16.47 -0.29
C LEU A 110 1.74 -16.04 -0.27
N PRO A 111 2.68 -16.91 -0.69
CA PRO A 111 4.12 -16.67 -0.55
C PRO A 111 4.65 -15.53 -1.44
N GLN A 112 3.85 -15.04 -2.39
CA GLN A 112 4.24 -13.99 -3.34
C GLN A 112 4.10 -12.58 -2.77
N VAL A 113 3.48 -12.40 -1.59
CA VAL A 113 3.21 -11.08 -1.02
C VAL A 113 4.47 -10.34 -0.63
N LYS A 114 4.47 -9.02 -0.82
CA LYS A 114 5.55 -8.11 -0.44
C LYS A 114 5.28 -7.37 0.88
N GLY A 115 4.03 -7.35 1.30
CA GLY A 115 3.58 -6.67 2.51
C GLY A 115 2.30 -7.28 3.06
N VAL A 116 1.87 -6.69 4.15
CA VAL A 116 0.64 -7.06 4.87
C VAL A 116 -0.13 -5.79 5.17
N ASN A 117 -1.46 -5.83 5.07
CA ASN A 117 -2.32 -4.81 5.63
C ASN A 117 -3.49 -5.44 6.42
N ASN A 118 -4.18 -4.64 7.19
CA ASN A 118 -5.30 -5.11 8.01
C ASN A 118 -6.63 -4.97 7.28
N HIS A 119 -7.38 -6.09 7.15
CA HIS A 119 -8.82 -6.09 6.90
C HIS A 119 -9.54 -5.80 8.22
N MET A 120 -10.40 -4.77 8.24
CA MET A 120 -10.99 -4.27 9.49
C MET A 120 -9.90 -3.93 10.55
N GLY A 121 -10.01 -4.45 11.77
CA GLY A 121 -8.96 -4.34 12.77
C GLY A 121 -9.14 -3.19 13.76
N SER A 122 -10.28 -2.49 13.76
CA SER A 122 -10.49 -1.35 14.66
C SER A 122 -10.39 -1.66 16.15
N ALA A 123 -10.44 -2.96 16.56
CA ALA A 123 -10.15 -3.38 17.92
C ALA A 123 -8.70 -3.87 18.09
N LEU A 124 -8.24 -4.77 17.21
CA LEU A 124 -6.93 -5.41 17.36
C LEU A 124 -5.78 -4.44 17.16
N THR A 125 -5.87 -3.53 16.16
CA THR A 125 -4.80 -2.58 15.86
C THR A 125 -4.54 -1.57 16.99
N GLN A 126 -5.49 -1.37 17.90
CA GLN A 126 -5.28 -0.56 19.11
C GLN A 126 -4.41 -1.26 20.17
N GLN A 127 -4.21 -2.59 20.06
CA GLN A 127 -3.46 -3.36 21.05
C GLN A 127 -1.98 -3.38 20.70
N SER A 128 -1.19 -2.55 21.36
CA SER A 128 0.26 -2.45 21.11
C SER A 128 0.96 -3.80 21.18
N GLN A 129 0.55 -4.70 22.09
CA GLN A 129 1.19 -6.00 22.24
C GLN A 129 0.88 -6.93 21.06
N ALA A 130 -0.38 -7.01 20.63
CA ALA A 130 -0.78 -7.80 19.46
C ALA A 130 -0.10 -7.29 18.19
N MET A 131 -0.01 -5.97 18.02
CA MET A 131 0.71 -5.38 16.88
C MET A 131 2.22 -5.65 16.93
N LYS A 132 2.85 -5.65 18.11
CA LYS A 132 4.26 -6.08 18.22
C LYS A 132 4.45 -7.53 17.81
N TRP A 133 3.59 -8.46 18.26
CA TRP A 133 3.66 -9.86 17.84
C TRP A 133 3.48 -10.03 16.33
N THR A 134 2.57 -9.24 15.74
CA THR A 134 2.39 -9.18 14.29
C THR A 134 3.67 -8.71 13.60
N MET A 135 4.26 -7.59 14.03
CA MET A 135 5.46 -7.03 13.44
C MET A 135 6.71 -7.92 13.61
N GLU A 136 6.80 -8.71 14.67
CA GLU A 136 7.86 -9.71 14.82
C GLU A 136 7.85 -10.75 13.69
N VAL A 137 6.67 -11.18 13.23
CA VAL A 137 6.51 -12.12 12.11
C VAL A 137 6.93 -11.44 10.80
N LEU A 138 6.46 -10.20 10.57
CA LEU A 138 6.78 -9.45 9.36
C LEU A 138 8.30 -9.18 9.24
N LYS A 139 8.93 -8.79 10.35
CA LYS A 139 10.38 -8.56 10.40
C LYS A 139 11.18 -9.79 9.96
N LYS A 140 10.84 -10.97 10.49
CA LYS A 140 11.50 -12.23 10.14
C LYS A 140 11.35 -12.61 8.66
N ARG A 141 10.30 -12.10 8.01
CA ARG A 141 9.98 -12.38 6.60
C ARG A 141 10.31 -11.22 5.65
N HIS A 142 10.89 -10.13 6.17
CA HIS A 142 11.23 -8.92 5.42
C HIS A 142 10.03 -8.30 4.68
N LEU A 143 8.85 -8.36 5.31
CA LEU A 143 7.61 -7.78 4.77
C LEU A 143 7.36 -6.41 5.37
N TYR A 144 6.79 -5.49 4.58
CA TYR A 144 6.32 -4.21 5.08
C TYR A 144 4.88 -4.30 5.61
N PHE A 145 4.47 -3.31 6.40
CA PHE A 145 3.10 -3.16 6.87
C PHE A 145 2.45 -1.89 6.30
N LEU A 146 1.28 -2.04 5.68
CA LEU A 146 0.40 -0.94 5.31
C LEU A 146 -0.74 -0.85 6.34
N ASP A 147 -0.73 0.19 7.17
CA ASP A 147 -1.84 0.44 8.10
C ASP A 147 -3.05 1.00 7.33
N SER A 148 -4.12 0.21 7.23
CA SER A 148 -5.37 0.63 6.59
C SER A 148 -6.12 1.72 7.38
N ARG A 149 -5.66 2.02 8.62
CA ARG A 149 -6.21 3.10 9.47
C ARG A 149 -7.73 3.02 9.61
N THR A 150 -8.24 1.85 9.99
CA THR A 150 -9.67 1.64 10.29
C THR A 150 -10.09 2.25 11.63
N THR A 151 -9.13 2.76 12.39
CA THR A 151 -9.28 3.56 13.61
C THR A 151 -8.09 4.52 13.74
N ASP A 152 -8.33 5.72 14.25
CA ASP A 152 -7.28 6.70 14.54
C ASP A 152 -6.39 6.28 15.72
N LEU A 153 -6.86 5.33 16.54
CA LEU A 153 -6.16 4.80 17.71
C LEU A 153 -5.20 3.65 17.34
N SER A 154 -5.00 3.35 16.06
CA SER A 154 -4.10 2.28 15.62
C SER A 154 -2.69 2.45 16.17
N GLN A 155 -2.15 1.38 16.77
CA GLN A 155 -0.77 1.26 17.26
C GLN A 155 0.14 0.54 16.27
N ALA A 156 -0.37 0.20 15.08
CA ALA A 156 0.38 -0.58 14.10
C ALA A 156 1.67 0.10 13.67
N GLN A 157 1.60 1.39 13.33
CA GLN A 157 2.77 2.17 12.93
C GLN A 157 3.80 2.32 14.06
N ASN A 158 3.33 2.53 15.30
CA ASN A 158 4.21 2.61 16.49
C ASN A 158 4.94 1.29 16.72
N ALA A 159 4.23 0.15 16.64
CA ALA A 159 4.82 -1.17 16.79
C ALA A 159 5.82 -1.49 15.67
N ALA A 160 5.49 -1.13 14.41
CA ALA A 160 6.37 -1.31 13.27
C ALA A 160 7.67 -0.50 13.42
N ASN A 161 7.57 0.78 13.76
CA ASN A 161 8.73 1.64 13.99
C ASN A 161 9.61 1.12 15.13
N PHE A 162 8.99 0.71 16.24
CA PHE A 162 9.71 0.14 17.39
C PHE A 162 10.55 -1.09 17.04
N LEU A 163 10.04 -1.94 16.16
CA LEU A 163 10.71 -3.18 15.73
C LEU A 163 11.55 -3.01 14.45
N GLY A 164 11.56 -1.83 13.85
CA GLY A 164 12.26 -1.58 12.59
C GLY A 164 11.64 -2.31 11.39
N VAL A 165 10.31 -2.47 11.39
CA VAL A 165 9.54 -2.97 10.25
C VAL A 165 9.17 -1.80 9.35
N ALA A 166 9.48 -1.92 8.06
CA ALA A 166 9.09 -0.94 7.08
C ALA A 166 7.57 -0.79 7.04
N ASN A 167 7.06 0.45 7.05
CA ASN A 167 5.63 0.68 7.17
C ASN A 167 5.19 1.98 6.51
N ILE A 168 3.92 2.01 6.12
CA ILE A 168 3.25 3.18 5.59
C ILE A 168 1.76 3.11 5.96
N SER A 169 1.03 4.22 5.83
CA SER A 169 -0.40 4.28 6.16
C SER A 169 -1.21 4.81 4.98
N ARG A 170 -2.45 4.35 4.86
CA ARG A 170 -3.45 4.90 3.95
C ARG A 170 -3.75 6.36 4.29
N GLN A 171 -3.97 7.18 3.29
CA GLN A 171 -4.52 8.53 3.43
C GLN A 171 -6.00 8.60 3.03
N VAL A 172 -6.42 7.92 1.95
CA VAL A 172 -7.78 8.02 1.41
C VAL A 172 -8.44 6.66 1.28
N PHE A 173 -9.67 6.49 1.75
CA PHE A 173 -10.58 5.45 1.25
C PHE A 173 -11.30 6.00 0.03
N LEU A 174 -11.13 5.34 -1.12
CA LEU A 174 -11.64 5.85 -2.39
C LEU A 174 -13.16 5.63 -2.51
N ASP A 175 -13.67 4.54 -1.97
CA ASP A 175 -14.98 3.98 -2.28
C ASP A 175 -15.83 3.59 -1.04
N ASN A 176 -15.67 4.30 0.08
CA ASN A 176 -16.61 4.18 1.21
C ASN A 176 -18.06 4.47 0.79
N ILE A 177 -18.22 5.29 -0.25
CA ILE A 177 -19.48 5.56 -0.94
C ILE A 177 -19.17 5.47 -2.44
N THR A 178 -19.84 4.55 -3.14
CA THR A 178 -19.51 4.17 -4.52
C THR A 178 -20.19 5.01 -5.59
N THR A 179 -20.89 6.12 -5.22
CA THR A 179 -21.46 7.01 -6.25
C THR A 179 -20.36 7.71 -7.05
N PRO A 180 -20.56 7.99 -8.33
CA PRO A 180 -19.57 8.63 -9.19
C PRO A 180 -19.01 9.93 -8.62
N GLU A 181 -19.86 10.74 -8.00
CA GLU A 181 -19.51 12.02 -7.39
C GLU A 181 -18.58 11.84 -6.19
N GLN A 182 -18.84 10.83 -5.35
CA GLN A 182 -18.00 10.55 -4.18
C GLN A 182 -16.67 9.92 -4.57
N LEU A 183 -16.66 9.00 -5.53
CA LEU A 183 -15.43 8.44 -6.08
C LEU A 183 -14.54 9.55 -6.67
N GLN A 184 -15.13 10.47 -7.42
CA GLN A 184 -14.40 11.62 -7.99
C GLN A 184 -13.87 12.54 -6.88
N LEU A 185 -14.66 12.84 -5.87
CA LEU A 185 -14.26 13.68 -4.75
C LEU A 185 -13.06 13.08 -3.99
N ARG A 186 -13.09 11.77 -3.73
CA ARG A 186 -11.99 11.08 -3.06
C ARG A 186 -10.74 11.00 -3.94
N LEU A 187 -10.89 10.86 -5.26
CA LEU A 187 -9.76 10.91 -6.19
C LEU A 187 -9.11 12.31 -6.20
N GLU A 188 -9.89 13.38 -6.18
CA GLU A 188 -9.34 14.74 -6.12
C GLU A 188 -8.59 14.97 -4.79
N GLU A 189 -9.13 14.47 -3.65
CA GLU A 189 -8.43 14.50 -2.37
C GLU A 189 -7.09 13.77 -2.45
N LEU A 190 -7.05 12.57 -3.03
CA LEU A 190 -5.82 11.79 -3.22
C LEU A 190 -4.80 12.56 -4.07
N LYS A 191 -5.23 13.21 -5.15
CA LYS A 191 -4.38 14.05 -6.01
C LYS A 191 -3.78 15.23 -5.24
N GLN A 192 -4.60 15.93 -4.45
CA GLN A 192 -4.13 17.07 -3.65
C GLN A 192 -3.09 16.63 -2.61
N LEU A 193 -3.31 15.49 -1.96
CA LEU A 193 -2.32 14.91 -1.04
C LEU A 193 -1.02 14.55 -1.77
N ALA A 194 -1.11 13.95 -2.96
CA ALA A 194 0.08 13.63 -3.75
C ALA A 194 0.84 14.89 -4.21
N ILE A 195 0.13 15.97 -4.55
CA ILE A 195 0.74 17.27 -4.89
C ILE A 195 1.48 17.84 -3.67
N THR A 196 0.85 17.83 -2.50
CA THR A 196 1.38 18.43 -1.27
C THR A 196 2.55 17.64 -0.68
N HIS A 197 2.46 16.30 -0.69
CA HIS A 197 3.42 15.41 -0.02
C HIS A 197 4.34 14.64 -0.98
N ASN A 198 4.26 14.92 -2.29
CA ASN A 198 4.94 14.19 -3.37
C ASN A 198 4.48 12.74 -3.58
N SER A 199 3.65 12.21 -2.69
CA SER A 199 3.02 10.89 -2.85
C SER A 199 1.77 10.78 -1.99
N ALA A 200 0.84 9.89 -2.40
CA ALA A 200 -0.34 9.56 -1.61
C ALA A 200 -0.78 8.11 -1.87
N ILE A 201 -1.49 7.52 -0.88
CA ILE A 201 -1.99 6.14 -0.94
C ILE A 201 -3.50 6.14 -0.74
N ALA A 202 -4.22 5.52 -1.66
CA ALA A 202 -5.62 5.19 -1.51
C ALA A 202 -5.83 3.68 -1.36
N ILE A 203 -6.86 3.32 -0.62
CA ILE A 203 -7.46 1.98 -0.60
C ILE A 203 -8.83 2.04 -1.25
N ALA A 204 -9.10 1.05 -2.10
CA ALA A 204 -10.39 0.80 -2.74
C ALA A 204 -10.76 -0.69 -2.59
N HIS A 205 -11.99 -1.05 -2.92
CA HIS A 205 -12.52 -2.40 -2.76
C HIS A 205 -13.10 -2.92 -4.10
N PRO A 206 -13.33 -4.25 -4.25
CA PRO A 206 -13.70 -4.83 -5.53
C PRO A 206 -15.19 -4.67 -5.85
N TYR A 207 -15.70 -3.43 -5.77
CA TYR A 207 -17.06 -3.10 -6.18
C TYR A 207 -17.15 -2.88 -7.70
N PRO A 208 -18.27 -3.24 -8.33
CA PRO A 208 -18.48 -2.98 -9.76
C PRO A 208 -18.32 -1.50 -10.13
N GLU A 209 -18.82 -0.59 -9.30
CA GLU A 209 -18.73 0.85 -9.50
C GLU A 209 -17.28 1.34 -9.43
N THR A 210 -16.49 0.75 -8.53
CA THR A 210 -15.08 1.10 -8.34
C THR A 210 -14.25 0.71 -9.58
N ILE A 211 -14.42 -0.49 -10.14
CA ILE A 211 -13.67 -0.89 -11.34
C ILE A 211 -14.04 -0.04 -12.55
N GLU A 212 -15.33 0.26 -12.75
CA GLU A 212 -15.78 1.13 -13.83
C GLU A 212 -15.23 2.55 -13.71
N PHE A 213 -15.18 3.08 -12.50
CA PHE A 213 -14.59 4.38 -12.22
C PHE A 213 -13.09 4.37 -12.50
N LEU A 214 -12.35 3.40 -11.94
CA LEU A 214 -10.89 3.32 -12.08
C LEU A 214 -10.46 3.10 -13.53
N ARG A 215 -11.20 2.32 -14.33
CA ARG A 215 -10.92 2.10 -15.75
C ARG A 215 -10.82 3.40 -16.54
N ARG A 216 -11.62 4.41 -16.17
CA ARG A 216 -11.60 5.76 -16.77
C ARG A 216 -10.61 6.69 -16.10
N ALA A 217 -10.52 6.63 -14.78
CA ALA A 217 -9.73 7.58 -14.00
C ALA A 217 -8.22 7.35 -14.09
N LEU A 218 -7.74 6.09 -14.14
CA LEU A 218 -6.31 5.78 -14.14
C LEU A 218 -5.56 6.33 -15.36
N PRO A 219 -6.06 6.22 -16.61
CA PRO A 219 -5.42 6.85 -17.75
C PRO A 219 -5.37 8.38 -17.62
N GLU A 220 -6.40 9.01 -17.07
CA GLU A 220 -6.47 10.45 -16.87
C GLU A 220 -5.46 10.94 -15.81
N LEU A 221 -5.27 10.18 -14.72
CA LEU A 221 -4.21 10.47 -13.74
C LEU A 221 -2.83 10.52 -14.41
N THR A 222 -2.53 9.53 -15.25
CA THR A 222 -1.24 9.48 -15.97
C THR A 222 -1.08 10.67 -16.92
N LYS A 223 -2.12 11.04 -17.66
CA LYS A 223 -2.10 12.23 -18.53
C LYS A 223 -1.89 13.53 -17.76
N GLN A 224 -2.39 13.60 -16.51
CA GLN A 224 -2.21 14.74 -15.61
C GLN A 224 -0.80 14.78 -14.96
N GLY A 225 0.08 13.83 -15.29
CA GLY A 225 1.45 13.79 -14.79
C GLY A 225 1.63 13.09 -13.45
N PHE A 226 0.62 12.34 -12.97
CA PHE A 226 0.78 11.45 -11.84
C PHE A 226 1.37 10.11 -12.27
N GLU A 227 2.29 9.59 -11.46
CA GLU A 227 2.86 8.25 -11.64
C GLU A 227 2.14 7.26 -10.73
N LEU A 228 1.55 6.21 -11.33
CA LEU A 228 0.97 5.09 -10.58
C LEU A 228 2.07 4.11 -10.21
N VAL A 229 2.27 3.91 -8.92
CA VAL A 229 3.35 3.09 -8.37
C VAL A 229 2.83 2.04 -7.38
N PRO A 230 3.52 0.90 -7.22
CA PRO A 230 3.19 -0.05 -6.17
C PRO A 230 3.48 0.56 -4.79
N VAL A 231 2.80 0.07 -3.74
CA VAL A 231 3.00 0.55 -2.36
C VAL A 231 4.44 0.38 -1.90
N SER A 232 5.10 -0.73 -2.28
CA SER A 232 6.50 -0.99 -1.92
C SER A 232 7.44 0.13 -2.35
N GLN A 233 7.21 0.74 -3.51
CA GLN A 233 8.02 1.86 -3.99
C GLN A 233 7.88 3.10 -3.08
N LEU A 234 6.67 3.39 -2.57
CA LEU A 234 6.46 4.47 -1.62
C LEU A 234 7.05 4.17 -0.24
N VAL A 235 6.99 2.91 0.17
CA VAL A 235 7.67 2.44 1.40
C VAL A 235 9.17 2.66 1.27
N GLU A 236 9.80 2.18 0.21
CA GLU A 236 11.23 2.34 -0.02
C GLU A 236 11.65 3.81 -0.05
N ARG A 237 10.92 4.64 -0.79
CA ARG A 237 11.17 6.09 -0.84
C ARG A 237 11.12 6.75 0.54
N LYS A 238 10.11 6.41 1.37
CA LYS A 238 10.00 6.92 2.74
C LYS A 238 11.26 6.61 3.55
N TYR A 239 11.75 5.37 3.47
CA TYR A 239 12.92 4.96 4.26
C TYR A 239 14.24 5.53 3.72
N ILE A 240 14.38 5.74 2.43
CA ILE A 240 15.50 6.48 1.83
C ILE A 240 15.54 7.92 2.36
N GLN A 241 14.40 8.61 2.37
CA GLN A 241 14.31 9.98 2.86
C GLN A 241 14.62 10.08 4.36
N LEU A 242 14.14 9.14 5.17
CA LEU A 242 14.46 9.09 6.61
C LEU A 242 15.95 8.87 6.85
N ALA A 243 16.57 7.96 6.13
CA ALA A 243 18.01 7.70 6.27
C ALA A 243 18.86 8.90 5.83
N GLN A 244 18.45 9.62 4.79
CA GLN A 244 19.11 10.86 4.38
C GLN A 244 18.97 11.96 5.42
N ALA A 245 17.78 12.11 6.04
CA ALA A 245 17.53 13.09 7.09
C ALA A 245 18.34 12.80 8.38
N GLU A 246 18.60 11.51 8.67
CA GLU A 246 19.43 11.10 9.81
C GLU A 246 20.95 11.13 9.53
N GLY A 247 21.39 11.56 8.35
CA GLY A 247 22.80 11.61 7.95
C GLY A 247 23.46 10.24 7.76
N LYS A 248 22.66 9.16 7.70
CA LYS A 248 23.13 7.81 7.41
C LYS A 248 23.21 7.62 5.90
N GLY A 249 24.44 7.73 5.34
CA GLY A 249 24.66 7.45 3.93
C GLY A 249 24.22 6.03 3.58
N ILE A 250 23.25 5.89 2.65
CA ILE A 250 22.85 4.59 2.11
C ILE A 250 23.89 4.24 1.05
N SER A 251 24.75 3.26 1.35
CA SER A 251 25.49 2.54 0.30
C SER A 251 24.46 1.72 -0.48
N ALA A 252 24.25 2.06 -1.76
CA ALA A 252 23.45 1.25 -2.66
C ALA A 252 24.06 -0.15 -2.76
N ARG A 253 23.29 -1.15 -2.45
CA ARG A 253 23.62 -2.56 -2.73
C ARG A 253 22.80 -3.04 -3.92
#